data_fdf8cb398a2c071029ef06cef894d433
#
_entry.id   fdf8cb398a2c071029ef06cef894d433
#
_cell.length_a   1.000
_cell.length_b   1.000
_cell.length_c   1.000
_cell.angle_alpha   90.00
_cell.angle_beta   90.00
_cell.angle_gamma   90.00
#
_symmetry.space_group_name_H-M   'P 1'
#
loop_
_entity.id
_entity.type
_entity.pdbx_description
1 polymer ?
#
loop_
_entity_poly.entity_id
_entity_poly.type
_entity_poly.pdbx_seq_one_letter_code
_entity_poly.pdbx_strand_id
1 'polypeptide(L)'
;MQSTMGRNSSRTISHSVPVVVVCLAALLLSNALIYLYLDSVYQTDEQLVSSRVSCVPRHFKMATMKNCTPWLQCSQINAEVRKLKLIGQGAVKKVYLAEWRGQKVALSKLSSLDYLEDFLHGLSMLQALQGPQVVQLVGFCLEDHTLVTEHLPLGSLLNLDGVFAQEPHQQHNTWQIRLRLATDYVSILHYLHNSPAGRRVMCDSNSLEKTLSQFLLTSDFHLVVNDLDALPEVDLSRGILVKCGHRELTGDFVAPEQLWPFRNKGKPFSDDLMPEYDERTDIWKIPDVTWFLMGRVPGGDLVHFHLFQIHEECKKEDPKLRPSALDVLKVYKSVYSSMVRDNADLRDML
;
A
#
# COMPACT_ATOMS: atom_id res chain seq x y z
N MET A 1 -30.38 62.28 73.44
CA MET A 1 -31.25 61.36 72.72
C MET A 1 -31.05 61.61 71.26
N GLN A 2 -30.12 60.86 70.60
CA GLN A 2 -30.02 60.84 69.18
C GLN A 2 -29.53 59.45 68.77
N SER A 3 -30.32 58.71 68.05
CA SER A 3 -30.08 57.42 67.53
C SER A 3 -29.32 57.55 66.18
N THR A 4 -28.17 56.93 66.03
CA THR A 4 -27.45 56.88 64.81
C THR A 4 -27.65 55.48 64.16
N MET A 5 -28.26 55.53 63.02
CA MET A 5 -28.60 54.39 62.18
C MET A 5 -27.35 54.01 61.34
N GLY A 6 -26.77 52.84 61.58
CA GLY A 6 -25.65 52.31 60.82
C GLY A 6 -26.14 51.73 59.51
N ARG A 7 -25.54 52.18 58.42
CA ARG A 7 -25.80 51.72 57.04
C ARG A 7 -24.80 50.61 56.70
N ASN A 8 -25.29 49.37 56.66
CA ASN A 8 -24.50 48.24 56.18
C ASN A 8 -24.43 48.31 54.62
N SER A 9 -23.24 48.57 54.10
CA SER A 9 -22.92 48.46 52.68
C SER A 9 -22.40 47.03 52.38
N SER A 10 -23.26 46.22 51.80
CA SER A 10 -22.81 44.93 51.23
C SER A 10 -22.04 45.18 49.97
N ARG A 11 -20.70 44.96 50.03
CA ARG A 11 -19.84 44.89 48.84
C ARG A 11 -20.08 43.56 48.12
N THR A 12 -20.76 43.57 46.99
CA THR A 12 -20.78 42.50 46.03
C THR A 12 -19.37 42.46 45.38
N ILE A 13 -18.60 41.42 45.66
CA ILE A 13 -17.33 41.16 44.99
C ILE A 13 -17.68 40.53 43.63
N SER A 14 -17.64 41.36 42.58
CA SER A 14 -17.67 40.88 41.19
C SER A 14 -16.33 40.17 40.87
N HIS A 15 -16.34 38.87 40.82
CA HIS A 15 -15.20 38.10 40.30
C HIS A 15 -15.18 38.20 38.78
N SER A 16 -14.59 39.25 38.25
CA SER A 16 -14.23 39.28 36.82
C SER A 16 -13.09 38.34 36.58
N VAL A 17 -13.34 37.22 35.92
CA VAL A 17 -12.30 36.30 35.47
C VAL A 17 -11.35 37.10 34.55
N PRO A 18 -10.04 37.15 34.81
CA PRO A 18 -9.10 37.91 33.98
C PRO A 18 -9.20 37.42 32.52
N VAL A 19 -9.26 38.33 31.56
CA VAL A 19 -9.32 38.05 30.13
C VAL A 19 -8.24 37.04 29.70
N VAL A 20 -7.08 37.10 30.31
CA VAL A 20 -5.97 36.14 30.09
C VAL A 20 -6.37 34.70 30.38
N VAL A 21 -7.16 34.43 31.45
CA VAL A 21 -7.60 33.09 31.81
C VAL A 21 -8.62 32.59 30.76
N VAL A 22 -9.50 33.45 30.29
CA VAL A 22 -10.45 33.11 29.20
C VAL A 22 -9.71 32.80 27.90
N CYS A 23 -8.69 33.60 27.54
CA CYS A 23 -7.89 33.35 26.32
C CYS A 23 -7.10 32.03 26.43
N LEU A 24 -6.48 31.73 27.59
CA LEU A 24 -5.78 30.48 27.82
C LEU A 24 -6.74 29.26 27.77
N ALA A 25 -7.91 29.37 28.37
CA ALA A 25 -8.93 28.31 28.27
C ALA A 25 -9.41 28.07 26.84
N ALA A 26 -9.63 29.15 26.06
CA ALA A 26 -9.98 29.05 24.65
C ALA A 26 -8.88 28.39 23.80
N LEU A 27 -7.61 28.71 24.04
CA LEU A 27 -6.47 28.08 23.38
C LEU A 27 -6.33 26.60 23.72
N LEU A 28 -6.54 26.23 24.99
CA LEU A 28 -6.50 24.83 25.43
C LEU A 28 -7.65 24.02 24.81
N LEU A 29 -8.87 24.59 24.77
CA LEU A 29 -10.03 23.96 24.11
C LEU A 29 -9.81 23.82 22.61
N SER A 30 -9.26 24.83 21.95
CA SER A 30 -8.93 24.77 20.52
C SER A 30 -7.89 23.67 20.24
N ASN A 31 -6.83 23.58 21.04
CA ASN A 31 -5.83 22.51 20.89
C ASN A 31 -6.41 21.12 21.19
N ALA A 32 -7.28 20.99 22.18
CA ALA A 32 -7.96 19.72 22.47
C ALA A 32 -8.91 19.30 21.33
N LEU A 33 -9.65 20.26 20.75
CA LEU A 33 -10.53 19.99 19.58
C LEU A 33 -9.71 19.60 18.35
N ILE A 34 -8.57 20.28 18.11
CA ILE A 34 -7.66 19.91 17.02
C ILE A 34 -7.08 18.51 17.27
N TYR A 35 -6.68 18.21 18.50
CA TYR A 35 -6.17 16.87 18.84
C TYR A 35 -7.24 15.79 18.64
N LEU A 36 -8.46 16.00 19.12
CA LEU A 36 -9.58 15.06 18.93
C LEU A 36 -9.97 14.91 17.45
N TYR A 37 -9.93 16.00 16.69
CA TYR A 37 -10.15 15.95 15.25
C TYR A 37 -9.07 15.14 14.54
N LEU A 38 -7.80 15.40 14.85
CA LEU A 38 -6.68 14.63 14.30
C LEU A 38 -6.75 13.16 14.71
N ASP A 39 -7.04 12.88 16.00
CA ASP A 39 -7.21 11.52 16.52
C ASP A 39 -8.37 10.79 15.81
N SER A 40 -9.50 11.46 15.61
CA SER A 40 -10.63 10.92 14.83
C SER A 40 -10.25 10.64 13.36
N VAL A 41 -9.47 11.52 12.72
CA VAL A 41 -8.97 11.31 11.36
C VAL A 41 -7.98 10.14 11.32
N TYR A 42 -7.08 10.03 12.32
CA TYR A 42 -6.14 8.90 12.43
C TYR A 42 -6.84 7.58 12.75
N GLN A 43 -7.87 7.57 13.60
CA GLN A 43 -8.65 6.34 13.87
C GLN A 43 -9.47 5.89 12.67
N THR A 44 -9.94 6.82 11.83
CA THR A 44 -10.59 6.47 10.55
C THR A 44 -9.57 5.84 9.59
N ASP A 45 -8.29 6.21 9.69
CA ASP A 45 -7.20 5.62 8.94
C ASP A 45 -6.90 4.15 9.35
N GLU A 46 -7.03 3.79 10.63
CA GLU A 46 -6.85 2.41 11.09
C GLU A 46 -7.96 1.46 10.58
N GLN A 47 -9.16 1.96 10.32
CA GLN A 47 -10.24 1.17 9.72
C GLN A 47 -10.06 0.95 8.21
N LEU A 48 -9.28 1.78 7.52
CA LEU A 48 -8.90 1.56 6.13
C LEU A 48 -7.71 0.59 5.97
N VAL A 49 -6.95 0.34 7.02
CA VAL A 49 -5.84 -0.62 7.00
C VAL A 49 -6.39 -1.98 7.44
N SER A 50 -6.13 -3.01 6.63
CA SER A 50 -6.44 -4.40 6.94
C SER A 50 -6.12 -4.72 8.41
N SER A 51 -7.07 -5.32 9.13
CA SER A 51 -6.94 -5.75 10.54
C SER A 51 -5.96 -6.93 10.72
N ARG A 52 -4.93 -7.00 9.90
CA ARG A 52 -3.88 -8.03 9.98
C ARG A 52 -3.07 -7.82 11.24
N VAL A 53 -3.26 -8.71 12.19
CA VAL A 53 -2.51 -8.73 13.46
C VAL A 53 -1.03 -8.95 13.16
N SER A 54 -0.21 -7.93 13.45
CA SER A 54 1.23 -8.05 13.36
C SER A 54 1.76 -8.96 14.47
N CYS A 55 2.48 -10.00 14.07
CA CYS A 55 3.25 -10.83 15.01
C CYS A 55 4.60 -10.17 15.32
N VAL A 56 5.24 -10.61 16.40
CA VAL A 56 6.64 -10.25 16.65
C VAL A 56 7.52 -10.74 15.49
N PRO A 57 8.69 -10.13 15.26
CA PRO A 57 9.59 -10.51 14.15
C PRO A 57 9.84 -12.02 14.09
N ARG A 58 9.95 -12.57 12.89
CA ARG A 58 10.15 -14.00 12.61
C ARG A 58 9.00 -14.92 13.03
N HIS A 59 7.80 -14.37 13.23
CA HIS A 59 6.59 -15.13 13.50
C HIS A 59 5.51 -14.77 12.47
N PHE A 60 4.57 -15.69 12.29
CA PHE A 60 3.42 -15.50 11.42
C PHE A 60 2.12 -15.93 12.09
N LYS A 61 1.00 -15.41 11.59
CA LYS A 61 -0.33 -15.80 12.03
C LYS A 61 -1.30 -15.70 10.84
N MET A 62 -1.80 -16.83 10.38
CA MET A 62 -2.87 -16.86 9.38
C MET A 62 -4.24 -16.65 10.03
N ALA A 63 -5.25 -16.26 9.24
CA ALA A 63 -6.58 -15.83 9.72
C ALA A 63 -7.25 -16.80 10.71
N THR A 64 -7.06 -18.12 10.54
CA THR A 64 -7.67 -19.15 11.39
C THR A 64 -6.85 -19.51 12.64
N MET A 65 -5.65 -18.96 12.78
CA MET A 65 -4.76 -19.23 13.92
C MET A 65 -5.09 -18.32 15.10
N LYS A 66 -5.04 -18.89 16.32
CA LYS A 66 -5.22 -18.11 17.57
C LYS A 66 -3.96 -17.33 17.95
N ASN A 67 -2.79 -17.94 17.79
CA ASN A 67 -1.50 -17.42 18.24
C ASN A 67 -0.51 -17.29 17.08
N CYS A 68 0.47 -16.39 17.23
CA CYS A 68 1.63 -16.32 16.34
C CYS A 68 2.51 -17.56 16.50
N THR A 69 3.09 -18.03 15.40
CA THR A 69 3.97 -19.19 15.29
C THR A 69 5.29 -18.76 14.66
N PRO A 70 6.45 -19.27 15.10
CA PRO A 70 7.72 -19.00 14.44
C PRO A 70 7.72 -19.45 12.98
N TRP A 71 8.48 -18.77 12.12
CA TRP A 71 8.64 -19.17 10.72
C TRP A 71 9.11 -20.62 10.62
N LEU A 72 8.50 -21.39 9.71
CA LEU A 72 8.84 -22.78 9.46
C LEU A 72 10.27 -22.88 8.87
N GLN A 73 11.03 -23.81 9.38
CA GLN A 73 12.36 -24.14 8.91
C GLN A 73 12.33 -25.33 7.94
N CYS A 74 13.46 -25.65 7.27
CA CYS A 74 13.56 -26.73 6.30
C CYS A 74 12.93 -28.04 6.75
N SER A 75 13.27 -28.51 7.96
CA SER A 75 12.73 -29.78 8.49
C SER A 75 11.20 -29.76 8.61
N GLN A 76 10.62 -28.66 9.06
CA GLN A 76 9.17 -28.52 9.20
C GLN A 76 8.48 -28.40 7.83
N ILE A 77 9.07 -27.62 6.90
CA ILE A 77 8.52 -27.49 5.54
C ILE A 77 8.49 -28.85 4.86
N ASN A 78 9.58 -29.62 4.93
CA ASN A 78 9.70 -30.91 4.27
C ASN A 78 8.80 -31.98 4.90
N ALA A 79 8.57 -31.91 6.22
CA ALA A 79 7.75 -32.90 6.93
C ALA A 79 6.25 -32.56 6.94
N GLU A 80 5.88 -31.27 7.01
CA GLU A 80 4.53 -30.84 7.33
C GLU A 80 3.81 -30.13 6.17
N VAL A 81 4.53 -29.58 5.16
CA VAL A 81 3.91 -28.86 4.04
C VAL A 81 3.67 -29.81 2.88
N ARG A 82 2.41 -30.15 2.65
CA ARG A 82 1.98 -31.03 1.58
C ARG A 82 1.63 -30.25 0.32
N LYS A 83 2.44 -30.39 -0.73
CA LYS A 83 2.19 -29.82 -2.05
C LYS A 83 0.94 -30.43 -2.69
N LEU A 84 0.07 -29.59 -3.28
CA LEU A 84 -1.18 -30.00 -3.91
C LEU A 84 -1.15 -29.80 -5.43
N LYS A 85 -1.28 -28.55 -5.92
CA LYS A 85 -1.34 -28.24 -7.35
C LYS A 85 -0.55 -26.98 -7.69
N LEU A 86 -0.07 -26.89 -8.93
CA LEU A 86 0.53 -25.65 -9.46
C LEU A 86 -0.56 -24.57 -9.58
N ILE A 87 -0.27 -23.37 -9.07
CA ILE A 87 -1.18 -22.21 -9.11
C ILE A 87 -0.57 -20.97 -9.77
N GLY A 88 0.76 -20.97 -9.99
CA GLY A 88 1.45 -19.89 -10.67
C GLY A 88 2.84 -20.32 -11.13
N GLN A 89 3.32 -19.69 -12.20
CA GLN A 89 4.67 -19.90 -12.70
C GLN A 89 5.17 -18.61 -13.32
N GLY A 90 6.29 -18.10 -12.80
CA GLY A 90 7.08 -17.00 -13.33
C GLY A 90 8.46 -17.47 -13.78
N ALA A 91 9.31 -16.51 -14.14
CA ALA A 91 10.71 -16.78 -14.47
C ALA A 91 11.48 -17.32 -13.25
N VAL A 92 11.36 -16.61 -12.12
CA VAL A 92 12.10 -16.91 -10.88
C VAL A 92 11.50 -18.08 -10.13
N LYS A 93 10.18 -18.16 -10.02
CA LYS A 93 9.48 -19.11 -9.11
C LYS A 93 8.37 -19.90 -9.78
N LYS A 94 8.19 -21.16 -9.33
CA LYS A 94 6.98 -21.97 -9.50
C LYS A 94 6.23 -22.01 -8.20
N VAL A 95 4.95 -21.62 -8.21
CA VAL A 95 4.11 -21.49 -7.02
C VAL A 95 3.06 -22.59 -6.99
N TYR A 96 2.99 -23.30 -5.89
CA TYR A 96 2.04 -24.39 -5.68
C TYR A 96 1.10 -24.06 -4.52
N LEU A 97 -0.18 -24.34 -4.69
CA LEU A 97 -1.07 -24.50 -3.56
C LEU A 97 -0.55 -25.67 -2.71
N ALA A 98 -0.42 -25.44 -1.44
CA ALA A 98 0.02 -26.45 -0.49
C ALA A 98 -0.85 -26.40 0.78
N GLU A 99 -0.64 -27.36 1.67
CA GLU A 99 -1.35 -27.45 2.93
C GLU A 99 -0.38 -27.69 4.07
N TRP A 100 -0.51 -26.89 5.12
CA TRP A 100 0.22 -27.04 6.37
C TRP A 100 -0.79 -27.09 7.52
N ARG A 101 -0.85 -28.21 8.25
CA ARG A 101 -1.74 -28.42 9.40
C ARG A 101 -3.20 -28.02 9.12
N GLY A 102 -3.73 -28.39 7.95
CA GLY A 102 -5.09 -28.06 7.50
C GLY A 102 -5.26 -26.64 6.96
N GLN A 103 -4.23 -25.80 7.00
CA GLN A 103 -4.23 -24.44 6.45
C GLN A 103 -3.71 -24.44 5.02
N LYS A 104 -4.34 -23.66 4.12
CA LYS A 104 -3.83 -23.45 2.77
C LYS A 104 -2.69 -22.43 2.80
N VAL A 105 -1.59 -22.79 2.14
CA VAL A 105 -0.39 -21.97 2.00
C VAL A 105 0.06 -21.97 0.53
N ALA A 106 0.84 -20.98 0.14
CA ALA A 106 1.53 -20.95 -1.15
C ALA A 106 2.98 -21.39 -0.97
N LEU A 107 3.34 -22.48 -1.66
CA LEU A 107 4.70 -23.02 -1.65
C LEU A 107 5.40 -22.64 -2.95
N SER A 108 6.38 -21.75 -2.87
CA SER A 108 7.18 -21.30 -4.01
C SER A 108 8.52 -22.01 -4.03
N LYS A 109 8.92 -22.48 -5.22
CA LYS A 109 10.24 -23.09 -5.47
C LYS A 109 10.94 -22.32 -6.57
N LEU A 110 12.24 -22.17 -6.47
CA LEU A 110 13.09 -21.63 -7.52
C LEU A 110 12.86 -22.40 -8.84
N SER A 111 12.71 -21.69 -9.95
CA SER A 111 12.47 -22.28 -11.28
C SER A 111 13.75 -22.80 -11.94
N SER A 112 14.83 -21.99 -11.89
CA SER A 112 16.16 -22.28 -12.44
C SER A 112 17.22 -21.58 -11.58
N LEU A 113 18.40 -22.18 -11.49
CA LEU A 113 19.56 -21.59 -10.79
C LEU A 113 20.02 -20.27 -11.41
N ASP A 114 19.68 -19.99 -12.65
CA ASP A 114 19.96 -18.71 -13.31
C ASP A 114 19.30 -17.52 -12.59
N TYR A 115 18.20 -17.78 -11.85
CA TYR A 115 17.45 -16.77 -11.08
C TYR A 115 17.66 -16.88 -9.57
N LEU A 116 18.77 -17.51 -9.15
CA LEU A 116 19.03 -17.71 -7.73
C LEU A 116 19.20 -16.39 -6.96
N GLU A 117 19.89 -15.42 -7.56
CA GLU A 117 20.08 -14.09 -6.96
C GLU A 117 18.76 -13.37 -6.76
N ASP A 118 17.88 -13.36 -7.77
CA ASP A 118 16.54 -12.76 -7.68
C ASP A 118 15.71 -13.45 -6.59
N PHE A 119 15.74 -14.79 -6.54
CA PHE A 119 15.04 -15.56 -5.52
C PHE A 119 15.51 -15.21 -4.09
N LEU A 120 16.83 -15.14 -3.87
CA LEU A 120 17.41 -14.80 -2.58
C LEU A 120 17.13 -13.35 -2.20
N HIS A 121 17.17 -12.44 -3.18
CA HIS A 121 16.78 -11.04 -2.98
C HIS A 121 15.31 -10.94 -2.55
N GLY A 122 14.40 -11.59 -3.26
CA GLY A 122 12.96 -11.61 -2.92
C GLY A 122 12.69 -12.20 -1.53
N LEU A 123 13.38 -13.26 -1.15
CA LEU A 123 13.30 -13.82 0.20
C LEU A 123 13.81 -12.85 1.26
N SER A 124 14.93 -12.16 1.00
CA SER A 124 15.47 -11.12 1.89
C SER A 124 14.47 -9.98 2.09
N MET A 125 13.84 -9.53 1.00
CA MET A 125 12.80 -8.49 1.04
C MET A 125 11.57 -8.97 1.81
N LEU A 126 11.09 -10.20 1.58
CA LEU A 126 9.99 -10.77 2.35
C LEU A 126 10.29 -10.82 3.86
N GLN A 127 11.51 -11.12 4.25
CA GLN A 127 11.92 -11.15 5.66
C GLN A 127 11.97 -9.73 6.27
N ALA A 128 12.45 -8.75 5.52
CA ALA A 128 12.65 -7.38 5.98
C ALA A 128 11.36 -6.53 5.96
N LEU A 129 10.45 -6.80 5.03
CA LEU A 129 9.27 -5.97 4.72
C LEU A 129 7.96 -6.54 5.29
N GLN A 130 8.02 -7.41 6.31
CA GLN A 130 6.79 -7.95 6.88
C GLN A 130 5.89 -6.84 7.44
N GLY A 131 4.62 -6.85 7.04
CA GLY A 131 3.64 -5.84 7.42
C GLY A 131 2.29 -6.05 6.72
N PRO A 132 1.29 -5.23 7.00
CA PRO A 132 -0.04 -5.38 6.42
C PRO A 132 -0.08 -5.19 4.91
N GLN A 133 0.92 -4.51 4.32
CA GLN A 133 1.03 -4.25 2.89
C GLN A 133 1.70 -5.39 2.10
N VAL A 134 2.29 -6.38 2.78
CA VAL A 134 3.09 -7.44 2.15
C VAL A 134 2.48 -8.80 2.45
N VAL A 135 2.55 -9.73 1.48
CA VAL A 135 2.16 -11.12 1.71
C VAL A 135 2.93 -11.70 2.89
N GLN A 136 2.24 -12.43 3.77
CA GLN A 136 2.87 -12.93 4.99
C GLN A 136 3.80 -14.11 4.71
N LEU A 137 5.05 -14.01 5.15
CA LEU A 137 6.01 -15.12 5.14
C LEU A 137 5.63 -16.12 6.25
N VAL A 138 5.45 -17.38 5.88
CA VAL A 138 5.15 -18.52 6.76
C VAL A 138 6.41 -19.30 7.10
N GLY A 139 7.33 -19.43 6.15
CA GLY A 139 8.59 -20.11 6.35
C GLY A 139 9.44 -20.18 5.09
N PHE A 140 10.67 -20.66 5.23
CA PHE A 140 11.58 -20.82 4.09
C PHE A 140 12.64 -21.90 4.38
N CYS A 141 13.19 -22.43 3.29
CA CYS A 141 14.31 -23.35 3.30
C CYS A 141 15.32 -22.95 2.23
N LEU A 142 16.51 -22.52 2.66
CA LEU A 142 17.57 -22.10 1.73
C LEU A 142 18.19 -23.29 1.00
N GLU A 143 18.28 -24.47 1.66
CA GLU A 143 18.85 -25.68 1.09
C GLU A 143 18.05 -26.16 -0.15
N ASP A 144 16.73 -26.08 -0.08
CA ASP A 144 15.81 -26.50 -1.15
C ASP A 144 15.32 -25.36 -2.03
N HIS A 145 15.82 -24.14 -1.83
CA HIS A 145 15.34 -22.91 -2.49
C HIS A 145 13.83 -22.83 -2.50
N THR A 146 13.23 -22.95 -1.30
CA THR A 146 11.79 -23.00 -1.11
C THR A 146 11.36 -21.91 -0.13
N LEU A 147 10.27 -21.23 -0.41
CA LEU A 147 9.62 -20.32 0.51
C LEU A 147 8.11 -20.64 0.60
N VAL A 148 7.53 -20.38 1.75
CA VAL A 148 6.11 -20.57 2.03
C VAL A 148 5.52 -19.26 2.48
N THR A 149 4.44 -18.85 1.83
CA THR A 149 3.66 -17.66 2.20
C THR A 149 2.21 -18.04 2.50
N GLU A 150 1.46 -17.11 3.07
CA GLU A 150 0.01 -17.29 3.15
C GLU A 150 -0.58 -17.48 1.74
N HIS A 151 -1.67 -18.25 1.67
CA HIS A 151 -2.44 -18.39 0.43
C HIS A 151 -3.65 -17.46 0.46
N LEU A 152 -3.74 -16.58 -0.53
CA LEU A 152 -4.85 -15.64 -0.73
C LEU A 152 -5.76 -16.18 -1.84
N PRO A 153 -6.99 -16.62 -1.51
CA PRO A 153 -7.82 -17.39 -2.44
C PRO A 153 -8.37 -16.57 -3.61
N LEU A 154 -8.48 -15.24 -3.48
CA LEU A 154 -8.92 -14.37 -4.58
C LEU A 154 -7.84 -14.18 -5.65
N GLY A 155 -6.57 -14.51 -5.33
CA GLY A 155 -5.47 -14.56 -6.27
C GLY A 155 -4.95 -13.18 -6.71
N SER A 156 -4.44 -13.13 -7.93
CA SER A 156 -3.79 -11.95 -8.48
C SER A 156 -4.78 -10.83 -8.80
N LEU A 157 -4.36 -9.59 -8.56
CA LEU A 157 -5.08 -8.38 -8.94
C LEU A 157 -5.39 -8.32 -10.46
N LEU A 158 -4.59 -8.98 -11.27
CA LEU A 158 -4.81 -9.10 -12.71
C LEU A 158 -6.21 -9.65 -13.07
N ASN A 159 -6.80 -10.50 -12.20
CA ASN A 159 -8.11 -11.09 -12.40
C ASN A 159 -9.24 -10.38 -11.61
N LEU A 160 -9.07 -9.11 -11.25
CA LEU A 160 -10.01 -8.36 -10.41
C LEU A 160 -11.45 -8.43 -10.93
N ASP A 161 -11.66 -8.17 -12.22
CA ASP A 161 -13.00 -8.19 -12.80
C ASP A 161 -13.59 -9.61 -12.84
N GLY A 162 -12.75 -10.64 -13.04
CA GLY A 162 -13.16 -12.04 -12.90
C GLY A 162 -13.58 -12.41 -11.48
N VAL A 163 -12.93 -11.84 -10.47
CA VAL A 163 -13.33 -12.02 -9.05
C VAL A 163 -14.68 -11.36 -8.81
N PHE A 164 -14.89 -10.11 -9.23
CA PHE A 164 -16.15 -9.40 -9.04
C PHE A 164 -17.31 -9.91 -9.91
N ALA A 165 -17.03 -10.67 -10.97
CA ALA A 165 -18.06 -11.33 -11.75
C ALA A 165 -18.64 -12.58 -11.07
N GLN A 166 -17.98 -13.13 -10.06
CA GLN A 166 -18.44 -14.31 -9.34
C GLN A 166 -19.50 -13.94 -8.31
N GLU A 167 -20.50 -14.82 -8.15
CA GLU A 167 -21.45 -14.79 -7.03
C GLU A 167 -20.69 -14.62 -5.72
N PRO A 168 -20.86 -14.55 -4.68
CA PRO A 168 -20.77 -13.77 -3.45
C PRO A 168 -19.94 -12.46 -3.55
N HIS A 169 -19.16 -12.23 -4.59
CA HIS A 169 -18.29 -11.04 -4.69
C HIS A 169 -18.91 -9.89 -5.50
N GLN A 170 -19.93 -10.15 -6.29
CA GLN A 170 -20.57 -9.16 -7.17
C GLN A 170 -21.10 -7.94 -6.40
N GLN A 171 -21.67 -8.15 -5.21
CA GLN A 171 -22.15 -7.07 -4.33
C GLN A 171 -21.03 -6.13 -3.83
N HIS A 172 -19.78 -6.58 -3.86
CA HIS A 172 -18.59 -5.80 -3.46
C HIS A 172 -18.00 -5.00 -4.62
N ASN A 173 -18.52 -5.14 -5.84
CA ASN A 173 -18.09 -4.37 -7.00
C ASN A 173 -18.65 -2.95 -6.98
N THR A 174 -18.18 -2.14 -6.06
CA THR A 174 -18.62 -0.76 -5.82
C THR A 174 -17.44 0.20 -5.94
N TRP A 175 -17.71 1.48 -6.21
CA TRP A 175 -16.67 2.50 -6.27
C TRP A 175 -15.88 2.60 -4.95
N GLN A 176 -16.51 2.37 -3.80
CA GLN A 176 -15.85 2.40 -2.49
C GLN A 176 -14.76 1.32 -2.38
N ILE A 177 -15.11 0.08 -2.71
CA ILE A 177 -14.15 -1.03 -2.68
C ILE A 177 -13.04 -0.81 -3.70
N ARG A 178 -13.37 -0.38 -4.91
CA ARG A 178 -12.40 -0.13 -5.97
C ARG A 178 -11.47 1.03 -5.64
N LEU A 179 -11.98 2.14 -5.07
CA LEU A 179 -11.14 3.24 -4.61
C LEU A 179 -10.27 2.84 -3.41
N ARG A 180 -10.77 1.97 -2.52
CA ARG A 180 -9.95 1.40 -1.45
C ARG A 180 -8.79 0.58 -2.01
N LEU A 181 -9.02 -0.27 -3.01
CA LEU A 181 -7.93 -1.00 -3.68
C LEU A 181 -6.90 -0.06 -4.33
N ALA A 182 -7.36 1.02 -4.95
CA ALA A 182 -6.46 2.04 -5.50
C ALA A 182 -5.66 2.77 -4.39
N THR A 183 -6.30 3.03 -3.25
CA THR A 183 -5.65 3.60 -2.07
C THR A 183 -4.62 2.64 -1.47
N ASP A 184 -4.93 1.34 -1.41
CA ASP A 184 -3.98 0.30 -0.97
C ASP A 184 -2.75 0.24 -1.88
N TYR A 185 -2.94 0.31 -3.21
CA TYR A 185 -1.83 0.35 -4.16
C TYR A 185 -0.88 1.52 -3.87
N VAL A 186 -1.43 2.73 -3.70
CA VAL A 186 -0.61 3.93 -3.37
C VAL A 186 0.02 3.80 -1.98
N SER A 187 -0.69 3.20 -1.01
CA SER A 187 -0.16 2.92 0.33
C SER A 187 1.01 1.95 0.31
N ILE A 188 0.96 0.92 -0.55
CA ILE A 188 2.07 -0.02 -0.75
C ILE A 188 3.27 0.69 -1.35
N LEU A 189 3.09 1.54 -2.37
CA LEU A 189 4.20 2.35 -2.92
C LEU A 189 4.80 3.25 -1.85
N HIS A 190 3.96 3.93 -1.06
CA HIS A 190 4.45 4.75 0.05
C HIS A 190 5.27 3.92 1.06
N TYR A 191 4.81 2.74 1.40
CA TYR A 191 5.54 1.81 2.28
C TYR A 191 6.88 1.40 1.69
N LEU A 192 6.94 1.01 0.41
CA LEU A 192 8.18 0.62 -0.27
C LEU A 192 9.18 1.78 -0.37
N HIS A 193 8.70 3.01 -0.68
CA HIS A 193 9.54 4.20 -0.76
C HIS A 193 10.09 4.67 0.61
N ASN A 194 9.54 4.18 1.72
CA ASN A 194 9.95 4.53 3.10
C ASN A 194 10.17 3.27 3.96
N SER A 195 10.59 2.18 3.36
CA SER A 195 10.65 0.88 4.02
C SER A 195 11.80 0.79 5.05
N PRO A 196 11.68 -0.12 6.02
CA PRO A 196 12.78 -0.39 6.97
C PRO A 196 14.03 -0.96 6.29
N ALA A 197 13.90 -1.46 5.05
CA ALA A 197 15.01 -1.98 4.25
C ALA A 197 15.60 -0.92 3.28
N GLY A 198 15.37 0.37 3.54
CA GLY A 198 15.71 1.45 2.63
C GLY A 198 14.63 1.73 1.59
N ARG A 199 14.83 2.76 0.76
CA ARG A 199 13.89 3.12 -0.31
C ARG A 199 13.95 2.09 -1.42
N ARG A 200 12.80 1.51 -1.79
CA ARG A 200 12.67 0.46 -2.79
C ARG A 200 11.83 0.91 -3.98
N VAL A 201 12.23 0.52 -5.18
CA VAL A 201 11.54 0.80 -6.45
C VAL A 201 11.00 -0.50 -7.02
N MET A 202 9.79 -0.46 -7.58
CA MET A 202 9.19 -1.61 -8.26
C MET A 202 9.70 -1.72 -9.69
N CYS A 203 10.77 -2.49 -9.91
CA CYS A 203 11.34 -2.67 -11.24
C CYS A 203 10.51 -3.59 -12.15
N ASP A 204 9.93 -4.65 -11.63
CA ASP A 204 9.12 -5.59 -12.41
C ASP A 204 7.70 -5.05 -12.67
N SER A 205 7.63 -3.83 -13.24
CA SER A 205 6.42 -3.03 -13.44
C SER A 205 6.45 -2.26 -14.77
N ASN A 206 6.92 -2.89 -15.84
CA ASN A 206 7.10 -2.28 -17.15
C ASN A 206 5.84 -2.31 -18.06
N SER A 207 4.75 -2.87 -17.61
CA SER A 207 3.43 -2.83 -18.23
C SER A 207 2.36 -2.90 -17.15
N LEU A 208 1.15 -2.46 -17.46
CA LEU A 208 0.01 -2.55 -16.54
C LEU A 208 -0.21 -4.00 -16.08
N GLU A 209 -0.26 -4.94 -17.02
CA GLU A 209 -0.45 -6.37 -16.73
C GLU A 209 0.63 -6.90 -15.77
N LYS A 210 1.91 -6.59 -16.05
CA LYS A 210 3.01 -7.02 -15.20
C LYS A 210 2.92 -6.39 -13.81
N THR A 211 2.58 -5.11 -13.72
CA THR A 211 2.38 -4.43 -12.45
C THR A 211 1.26 -5.08 -11.64
N LEU A 212 0.10 -5.30 -12.25
CA LEU A 212 -1.04 -5.94 -11.57
C LEU A 212 -0.72 -7.35 -11.06
N SER A 213 0.15 -8.08 -11.77
CA SER A 213 0.56 -9.43 -11.37
C SER A 213 1.41 -9.47 -10.10
N GLN A 214 1.99 -8.34 -9.67
CA GLN A 214 2.78 -8.24 -8.44
C GLN A 214 1.93 -8.22 -7.16
N PHE A 215 0.62 -8.04 -7.29
CA PHE A 215 -0.30 -7.86 -6.16
C PHE A 215 -1.30 -9.00 -6.06
N LEU A 216 -1.66 -9.33 -4.82
CA LEU A 216 -2.72 -10.29 -4.50
C LEU A 216 -3.86 -9.59 -3.76
N LEU A 217 -5.07 -10.15 -3.94
CA LEU A 217 -6.29 -9.74 -3.26
C LEU A 217 -6.50 -10.55 -2.00
N THR A 218 -6.73 -9.88 -0.89
CA THR A 218 -7.18 -10.49 0.36
C THR A 218 -8.68 -10.79 0.32
N SER A 219 -9.17 -11.67 1.19
CA SER A 219 -10.60 -12.04 1.26
C SER A 219 -11.52 -10.88 1.66
N ASP A 220 -10.99 -9.85 2.28
CA ASP A 220 -11.67 -8.60 2.67
C ASP A 220 -11.45 -7.45 1.66
N PHE A 221 -10.98 -7.78 0.46
CA PHE A 221 -10.72 -6.84 -0.65
C PHE A 221 -9.73 -5.74 -0.30
N HIS A 222 -8.59 -6.10 0.26
CA HIS A 222 -7.39 -5.28 0.34
C HIS A 222 -6.30 -5.82 -0.60
N LEU A 223 -5.29 -5.00 -0.87
CA LEU A 223 -4.12 -5.40 -1.64
C LEU A 223 -2.94 -5.70 -0.74
N VAL A 224 -2.15 -6.69 -1.17
CA VAL A 224 -0.79 -6.90 -0.68
C VAL A 224 0.16 -7.09 -1.85
N VAL A 225 1.37 -6.57 -1.72
CA VAL A 225 2.44 -6.89 -2.66
C VAL A 225 2.98 -8.30 -2.37
N ASN A 226 3.16 -9.09 -3.43
CA ASN A 226 3.53 -10.50 -3.32
C ASN A 226 4.89 -10.80 -3.95
N ASP A 227 5.22 -10.17 -5.07
CA ASP A 227 6.46 -10.41 -5.78
C ASP A 227 7.49 -9.32 -5.47
N LEU A 228 8.52 -9.68 -4.70
CA LEU A 228 9.52 -8.76 -4.19
C LEU A 228 10.93 -9.02 -4.77
N ASP A 229 11.00 -9.82 -5.85
CA ASP A 229 12.28 -10.26 -6.42
C ASP A 229 13.05 -9.10 -7.09
N ALA A 230 12.33 -8.07 -7.55
CA ALA A 230 12.86 -6.94 -8.29
C ALA A 230 12.60 -5.59 -7.57
N LEU A 231 13.09 -5.47 -6.35
CA LEU A 231 12.99 -4.27 -5.50
C LEU A 231 14.38 -3.70 -5.18
N PRO A 232 15.10 -3.12 -6.14
CA PRO A 232 16.39 -2.50 -5.90
C PRO A 232 16.27 -1.29 -4.96
N GLU A 233 17.40 -0.97 -4.30
CA GLU A 233 17.52 0.17 -3.40
C GLU A 233 17.81 1.45 -4.18
N VAL A 234 17.17 2.56 -3.76
CA VAL A 234 17.56 3.91 -4.11
C VAL A 234 18.04 4.64 -2.86
N ASP A 235 19.21 5.27 -2.93
CA ASP A 235 19.72 6.17 -1.90
C ASP A 235 20.39 7.38 -2.52
N LEU A 236 19.62 8.47 -2.64
CA LEU A 236 20.10 9.71 -3.23
C LEU A 236 21.27 10.33 -2.45
N SER A 237 21.38 10.06 -1.15
CA SER A 237 22.48 10.58 -0.31
C SER A 237 23.80 9.89 -0.63
N ARG A 238 23.75 8.65 -1.07
CA ARG A 238 24.93 7.85 -1.52
C ARG A 238 25.08 7.83 -3.04
N GLY A 239 24.18 8.50 -3.78
CA GLY A 239 24.17 8.49 -5.24
C GLY A 239 23.73 7.14 -5.83
N ILE A 240 22.99 6.32 -5.07
CA ILE A 240 22.48 5.03 -5.53
C ILE A 240 21.17 5.25 -6.25
N LEU A 241 21.15 5.00 -7.54
CA LEU A 241 20.02 5.03 -8.44
C LEU A 241 19.83 3.68 -9.10
N VAL A 242 18.75 3.48 -9.84
CA VAL A 242 18.40 2.17 -10.41
C VAL A 242 18.20 2.21 -11.92
N LYS A 243 18.40 1.05 -12.53
CA LYS A 243 17.93 0.71 -13.88
C LYS A 243 17.12 -0.59 -13.78
N CYS A 244 15.90 -0.57 -14.30
CA CYS A 244 15.01 -1.72 -14.22
C CYS A 244 15.15 -2.63 -15.45
N GLY A 245 16.00 -3.62 -15.35
CA GLY A 245 16.28 -4.61 -16.40
C GLY A 245 17.33 -4.17 -17.41
N HIS A 246 17.69 -5.10 -18.31
CA HIS A 246 18.78 -4.95 -19.29
C HIS A 246 18.23 -4.91 -20.74
N ARG A 247 17.03 -4.40 -20.95
CA ARG A 247 16.38 -4.29 -22.24
C ARG A 247 15.71 -2.93 -22.42
N GLU A 248 15.60 -2.50 -23.67
CA GLU A 248 14.84 -1.30 -24.01
C GLU A 248 13.38 -1.43 -23.54
N LEU A 249 12.92 -0.47 -22.75
CA LEU A 249 11.52 -0.34 -22.35
C LEU A 249 10.79 0.56 -23.36
N THR A 250 9.52 0.28 -23.58
CA THR A 250 8.67 0.99 -24.56
C THR A 250 7.24 1.12 -24.06
N GLY A 251 6.49 2.05 -24.64
CA GLY A 251 5.07 2.29 -24.35
C GLY A 251 4.85 3.40 -23.34
N ASP A 252 3.60 3.86 -23.23
CA ASP A 252 3.22 5.04 -22.45
C ASP A 252 3.02 4.74 -20.96
N PHE A 253 2.94 3.45 -20.60
CA PHE A 253 2.86 3.02 -19.21
C PHE A 253 4.18 3.22 -18.45
N VAL A 254 5.30 3.15 -19.15
CA VAL A 254 6.65 3.32 -18.60
C VAL A 254 6.93 4.81 -18.45
N ALA A 255 7.56 5.21 -17.34
CA ALA A 255 7.92 6.60 -17.14
C ALA A 255 8.92 7.10 -18.17
N PRO A 256 8.87 8.39 -18.59
CA PRO A 256 9.74 8.94 -19.64
C PRO A 256 11.23 8.70 -19.39
N GLU A 257 11.69 8.80 -18.14
CA GLU A 257 13.08 8.58 -17.74
C GLU A 257 13.52 7.11 -17.87
N GLN A 258 12.59 6.16 -18.00
CA GLN A 258 12.85 4.75 -18.25
C GLN A 258 12.96 4.41 -19.74
N LEU A 259 12.58 5.33 -20.63
CA LEU A 259 12.64 5.12 -22.07
C LEU A 259 14.03 5.39 -22.61
N TRP A 260 14.38 4.71 -23.72
CA TRP A 260 15.66 4.89 -24.38
C TRP A 260 15.82 6.31 -24.93
N PRO A 261 16.71 7.16 -24.39
CA PRO A 261 16.77 8.58 -24.72
C PRO A 261 17.35 8.88 -26.12
N PHE A 262 17.94 7.87 -26.78
CA PHE A 262 18.55 8.04 -28.11
C PHE A 262 17.73 7.35 -29.24
N ARG A 263 16.51 6.91 -28.98
CA ARG A 263 15.65 6.23 -29.94
C ARG A 263 15.47 7.05 -31.23
N ASN A 264 15.18 8.32 -31.11
CA ASN A 264 14.99 9.24 -32.24
C ASN A 264 16.30 9.61 -32.96
N LYS A 265 17.46 9.24 -32.42
CA LYS A 265 18.79 9.46 -33.00
C LYS A 265 19.31 8.20 -33.73
N GLY A 266 18.50 7.16 -33.88
CA GLY A 266 18.87 5.92 -34.55
C GLY A 266 19.99 5.14 -33.85
N LYS A 267 20.27 5.43 -32.57
CA LYS A 267 21.27 4.73 -31.79
C LYS A 267 20.69 3.47 -31.20
N PRO A 268 21.31 2.27 -31.39
CA PRO A 268 20.83 1.06 -30.80
C PRO A 268 20.87 1.12 -29.27
N PHE A 269 19.97 0.41 -28.62
CA PHE A 269 19.93 0.33 -27.16
C PHE A 269 21.26 -0.20 -26.60
N SER A 270 21.71 0.42 -25.51
CA SER A 270 22.85 -0.01 -24.73
C SER A 270 22.55 0.26 -23.26
N ASP A 271 22.61 -0.77 -22.43
CA ASP A 271 22.36 -0.67 -21.00
C ASP A 271 23.33 0.29 -20.31
N ASP A 272 24.59 0.27 -20.73
CA ASP A 272 25.65 1.18 -20.20
C ASP A 272 25.35 2.66 -20.41
N LEU A 273 24.58 2.98 -21.44
CA LEU A 273 24.21 4.35 -21.81
C LEU A 273 22.82 4.74 -21.34
N MET A 274 22.08 3.83 -20.74
CA MET A 274 20.79 4.11 -20.14
C MET A 274 20.97 4.93 -18.87
N PRO A 275 20.32 6.11 -18.73
CA PRO A 275 20.35 6.87 -17.49
C PRO A 275 19.71 6.08 -16.35
N GLU A 276 20.23 6.30 -15.16
CA GLU A 276 19.64 5.78 -13.93
C GLU A 276 18.50 6.72 -13.45
N TYR A 277 17.56 6.19 -12.69
CA TYR A 277 16.39 6.89 -12.18
C TYR A 277 16.05 6.46 -10.75
N ASP A 278 15.03 7.07 -10.16
CA ASP A 278 14.62 6.85 -8.77
C ASP A 278 13.17 6.33 -8.67
N GLU A 279 12.61 6.32 -7.47
CA GLU A 279 11.25 5.85 -7.15
C GLU A 279 10.13 6.67 -7.80
N ARG A 280 10.45 7.80 -8.42
CA ARG A 280 9.45 8.62 -9.12
C ARG A 280 8.88 7.91 -10.35
N THR A 281 9.55 6.89 -10.85
CA THR A 281 9.01 6.02 -11.91
C THR A 281 7.74 5.28 -11.47
N ASP A 282 7.61 4.92 -10.20
CA ASP A 282 6.41 4.26 -9.67
C ASP A 282 5.22 5.24 -9.60
N ILE A 283 5.49 6.52 -9.29
CA ILE A 283 4.46 7.56 -9.22
C ILE A 283 3.80 7.77 -10.58
N TRP A 284 4.58 7.72 -11.67
CA TRP A 284 4.06 7.84 -13.05
C TRP A 284 2.96 6.81 -13.37
N LYS A 285 3.04 5.62 -12.78
CA LYS A 285 2.14 4.49 -13.06
C LYS A 285 0.82 4.54 -12.29
N ILE A 286 0.75 5.36 -11.23
CA ILE A 286 -0.43 5.42 -10.34
C ILE A 286 -1.73 5.70 -11.10
N PRO A 287 -1.82 6.68 -12.04
CA PRO A 287 -3.05 6.97 -12.75
C PRO A 287 -3.57 5.77 -13.56
N ASP A 288 -2.68 5.09 -14.29
CA ASP A 288 -3.08 3.96 -15.13
C ASP A 288 -3.56 2.76 -14.31
N VAL A 289 -2.87 2.45 -13.21
CA VAL A 289 -3.29 1.39 -12.28
C VAL A 289 -4.62 1.76 -11.63
N THR A 290 -4.79 3.01 -11.20
CA THR A 290 -6.06 3.49 -10.62
C THR A 290 -7.20 3.40 -11.63
N TRP A 291 -6.96 3.76 -12.88
CA TRP A 291 -7.96 3.64 -13.95
C TRP A 291 -8.43 2.20 -14.11
N PHE A 292 -7.52 1.25 -14.13
CA PHE A 292 -7.85 -0.18 -14.16
C PHE A 292 -8.67 -0.60 -12.93
N LEU A 293 -8.20 -0.22 -11.73
CA LEU A 293 -8.84 -0.60 -10.46
C LEU A 293 -10.25 -0.05 -10.35
N MET A 294 -10.48 1.19 -10.76
CA MET A 294 -11.81 1.79 -10.74
C MET A 294 -12.78 1.10 -11.68
N GLY A 295 -12.34 0.62 -12.84
CA GLY A 295 -13.19 -0.04 -13.82
C GLY A 295 -14.42 0.80 -14.19
N ARG A 296 -15.51 0.12 -14.53
CA ARG A 296 -16.79 0.78 -14.89
C ARG A 296 -17.84 0.48 -13.83
N VAL A 297 -17.90 1.30 -12.79
CA VAL A 297 -18.89 1.17 -11.71
C VAL A 297 -19.62 2.50 -11.49
N PRO A 298 -20.88 2.48 -11.06
CA PRO A 298 -21.60 3.70 -10.69
C PRO A 298 -20.79 4.51 -9.65
N GLY A 299 -20.64 5.81 -9.90
CA GLY A 299 -19.85 6.72 -9.05
C GLY A 299 -18.35 6.75 -9.38
N GLY A 300 -17.85 5.86 -10.26
CA GLY A 300 -16.43 5.84 -10.66
C GLY A 300 -16.00 7.11 -11.38
N ASP A 301 -16.84 7.67 -12.24
CA ASP A 301 -16.54 8.92 -12.95
C ASP A 301 -16.31 10.09 -12.00
N LEU A 302 -17.07 10.16 -10.89
CA LEU A 302 -16.89 11.17 -9.87
C LEU A 302 -15.55 11.00 -9.14
N VAL A 303 -15.15 9.77 -8.86
CA VAL A 303 -13.81 9.48 -8.31
C VAL A 303 -12.72 9.99 -9.25
N HIS A 304 -12.80 9.66 -10.55
CA HIS A 304 -11.84 10.13 -11.55
C HIS A 304 -11.78 11.65 -11.63
N PHE A 305 -12.94 12.32 -11.56
CA PHE A 305 -13.01 13.78 -11.53
C PHE A 305 -12.26 14.37 -10.33
N HIS A 306 -12.46 13.83 -9.13
CA HIS A 306 -11.76 14.31 -7.93
C HIS A 306 -10.27 13.99 -7.91
N LEU A 307 -9.85 12.91 -8.56
CA LEU A 307 -8.44 12.52 -8.66
C LEU A 307 -7.72 13.14 -9.85
N PHE A 308 -8.41 13.86 -10.75
CA PHE A 308 -7.83 14.38 -11.99
C PHE A 308 -6.57 15.19 -11.76
N GLN A 309 -6.62 16.17 -10.86
CA GLN A 309 -5.48 17.06 -10.59
C GLN A 309 -4.23 16.31 -10.13
N ILE A 310 -4.36 15.40 -9.16
CA ILE A 310 -3.23 14.64 -8.65
C ILE A 310 -2.69 13.67 -9.70
N HIS A 311 -3.54 13.12 -10.56
CA HIS A 311 -3.12 12.27 -11.68
C HIS A 311 -2.30 13.04 -12.72
N GLU A 312 -2.69 14.28 -13.07
CA GLU A 312 -1.90 15.16 -13.91
C GLU A 312 -0.52 15.47 -13.31
N GLU A 313 -0.45 15.63 -11.99
CA GLU A 313 0.81 15.81 -11.29
C GLU A 313 1.69 14.56 -11.30
N CYS A 314 1.09 13.37 -11.17
CA CYS A 314 1.82 12.09 -11.30
C CYS A 314 2.43 11.92 -12.70
N LYS A 315 1.79 12.45 -13.74
CA LYS A 315 2.19 12.35 -15.14
C LYS A 315 3.11 13.48 -15.64
N LYS A 316 3.74 14.23 -14.73
CA LYS A 316 4.77 15.22 -15.13
C LYS A 316 5.97 14.51 -15.77
N GLU A 317 6.43 14.99 -16.93
CA GLU A 317 7.59 14.44 -17.65
C GLU A 317 8.86 14.50 -16.79
N ASP A 318 9.10 15.66 -16.14
CA ASP A 318 10.19 15.78 -15.16
C ASP A 318 9.83 15.05 -13.87
N PRO A 319 10.53 13.94 -13.51
CA PRO A 319 10.25 13.19 -12.31
C PRO A 319 10.34 14.00 -11.01
N LYS A 320 11.15 15.07 -10.99
CA LYS A 320 11.30 15.96 -9.82
C LYS A 320 10.04 16.77 -9.51
N LEU A 321 9.16 16.95 -10.48
CA LEU A 321 7.90 17.68 -10.34
C LEU A 321 6.74 16.77 -9.91
N ARG A 322 6.93 15.46 -9.87
CA ARG A 322 5.91 14.52 -9.43
C ARG A 322 5.76 14.54 -7.90
N PRO A 323 4.54 14.38 -7.37
CA PRO A 323 4.31 14.27 -5.94
C PRO A 323 5.00 13.05 -5.34
N SER A 324 5.15 13.00 -4.03
CA SER A 324 5.52 11.76 -3.34
C SER A 324 4.33 10.80 -3.25
N ALA A 325 4.58 9.51 -3.03
CA ALA A 325 3.52 8.54 -2.79
C ALA A 325 2.65 8.92 -1.57
N LEU A 326 3.24 9.57 -0.55
CA LEU A 326 2.49 10.08 0.60
C LEU A 326 1.51 11.19 0.22
N ASP A 327 1.91 12.12 -0.65
CA ASP A 327 1.04 13.21 -1.04
C ASP A 327 -0.14 12.71 -1.89
N VAL A 328 0.12 11.77 -2.81
CA VAL A 328 -0.94 11.07 -3.55
C VAL A 328 -1.88 10.34 -2.59
N LEU A 329 -1.33 9.59 -1.62
CA LEU A 329 -2.12 8.84 -0.63
C LEU A 329 -3.05 9.74 0.19
N LYS A 330 -2.57 10.92 0.62
CA LYS A 330 -3.41 11.91 1.33
C LYS A 330 -4.59 12.36 0.48
N VAL A 331 -4.39 12.62 -0.81
CA VAL A 331 -5.47 13.01 -1.71
C VAL A 331 -6.49 11.89 -1.86
N TYR A 332 -6.05 10.64 -2.08
CA TYR A 332 -6.94 9.48 -2.21
C TYR A 332 -7.81 9.26 -0.97
N LYS A 333 -7.20 9.32 0.22
CA LYS A 333 -7.91 9.22 1.50
C LYS A 333 -8.92 10.37 1.68
N SER A 334 -8.54 11.59 1.32
CA SER A 334 -9.43 12.75 1.38
C SER A 334 -10.64 12.59 0.45
N VAL A 335 -10.42 12.16 -0.79
CA VAL A 335 -11.49 11.89 -1.77
C VAL A 335 -12.42 10.80 -1.25
N TYR A 336 -11.88 9.67 -0.75
CA TYR A 336 -12.68 8.61 -0.16
C TYR A 336 -13.58 9.12 0.97
N SER A 337 -13.00 9.87 1.92
CA SER A 337 -13.73 10.39 3.09
C SER A 337 -14.79 11.42 2.72
N SER A 338 -14.55 12.30 1.74
CA SER A 338 -15.53 13.28 1.29
C SER A 338 -16.70 12.59 0.58
N MET A 339 -16.43 11.69 -0.35
CA MET A 339 -17.48 11.00 -1.10
C MET A 339 -18.33 10.07 -0.24
N VAL A 340 -17.79 9.48 0.82
CA VAL A 340 -18.55 8.68 1.78
C VAL A 340 -19.51 9.57 2.58
N ARG A 341 -19.06 10.76 3.02
CA ARG A 341 -19.90 11.73 3.75
C ARG A 341 -21.01 12.26 2.87
N ASP A 342 -20.73 12.69 1.65
CA ASP A 342 -21.72 13.23 0.72
C ASP A 342 -22.82 12.21 0.41
N ASN A 343 -22.48 10.92 0.35
CA ASN A 343 -23.47 9.84 0.19
C ASN A 343 -24.29 9.57 1.44
N ALA A 344 -23.76 9.79 2.65
CA ALA A 344 -24.52 9.67 3.89
C ALA A 344 -25.54 10.81 4.00
N ASP A 345 -25.11 12.06 3.76
CA ASP A 345 -25.98 13.24 3.80
C ASP A 345 -27.14 13.15 2.78
N LEU A 346 -26.88 12.62 1.58
CA LEU A 346 -27.92 12.38 0.58
C LEU A 346 -28.97 11.33 1.00
N ARG A 347 -28.55 10.30 1.76
CA ARG A 347 -29.47 9.27 2.28
C ARG A 347 -30.36 9.80 3.41
N ASP A 348 -29.84 10.71 4.23
CA ASP A 348 -30.56 11.31 5.33
C ASP A 348 -31.57 12.39 4.86
N MET A 349 -31.45 12.86 3.61
CA MET A 349 -32.32 13.82 2.97
C MET A 349 -33.50 13.18 2.17
N LEU A 350 -33.47 11.86 1.94
CA LEU A 350 -34.49 11.08 1.21
C LEU A 350 -35.37 10.24 2.15
#